data_8a70c074f920d7d6c9fb76847e285be4
#
_entry.id   8a70c074f920d7d6c9fb76847e285be4
#
_cell.length_a   1.000
_cell.length_b   1.000
_cell.length_c   1.000
_cell.angle_alpha   90.00
_cell.angle_beta   90.00
_cell.angle_gamma   90.00
#
_symmetry.space_group_name_H-M   'P 1'
#
loop_
_entity.id
_entity.type
_entity.pdbx_description
1 polymer ?
#
loop_
_entity_poly.entity_id
_entity_poly.type
_entity_poly.pdbx_seq_one_letter_code
_entity_poly.pdbx_strand_id
1 'polypeptide(L)'
;MKKYSNRAISWLMLALATVLLSACGSGNTAQTTDSATNGQQPAASQSATKETQVELENMGVTIIFPEAPKRAVTLNQHATEVMLALGLESSMVGTAYLDDQILPEYKAQYDKIPVLAKQYPSKEVFMAAAPDFAYAGWKSAFNDKNLGSREELAEQGVATYVQESSNMPGSTLEDVYLDILNIGRIFRVEDRADKLVGDIRGQVQSIQTQIGTVEKAPKVFVYDSGEDKPFTAANNYLTSLIKSVKAKNIFDDINKSFAEVSWEEVVSRNPDVIVILDYGDTSLEDKEKLLLSKPALAGVEAIKNKRFVVLPLSAAAEGIRAPIALKTLAVGLYPDKVK
;
A
#
# COMPACT_ATOMS: atom_id res chain seq x y z
N MET A 1 16.71 -42.27 15.07
CA MET A 1 16.02 -43.57 15.06
C MET A 1 14.80 -43.51 15.95
N LYS A 2 13.60 -43.58 15.39
CA LYS A 2 12.26 -43.97 15.85
C LYS A 2 11.28 -43.30 14.92
N LYS A 3 10.83 -43.90 14.02
CA LYS A 3 9.81 -44.86 13.51
C LYS A 3 8.40 -44.25 13.51
N TYR A 4 7.90 -44.16 12.28
CA TYR A 4 6.57 -43.88 11.80
C TYR A 4 5.48 -44.72 12.45
N SER A 5 4.25 -44.18 12.50
CA SER A 5 3.03 -44.97 12.47
C SER A 5 1.94 -44.26 11.70
N ASN A 6 1.67 -44.78 10.48
CA ASN A 6 0.48 -44.55 9.69
C ASN A 6 -0.73 -45.19 10.36
N ARG A 7 -1.88 -44.54 10.35
CA ARG A 7 -3.18 -45.20 10.38
C ARG A 7 -4.16 -44.53 9.41
N ALA A 8 -4.40 -45.21 8.32
CA ALA A 8 -5.52 -45.04 7.43
C ALA A 8 -6.71 -45.88 7.94
N ILE A 9 -7.92 -45.38 7.90
CA ILE A 9 -9.22 -46.11 7.94
C ILE A 9 -10.19 -45.20 7.16
N SER A 10 -10.52 -45.51 5.95
CA SER A 10 -11.58 -46.39 5.37
C SER A 10 -13.02 -45.85 5.50
N TRP A 11 -13.51 -45.44 4.39
CA TRP A 11 -14.80 -45.51 3.72
C TRP A 11 -16.00 -46.10 4.48
N LEU A 12 -17.13 -45.40 4.46
CA LEU A 12 -18.44 -46.03 4.31
C LEU A 12 -19.39 -45.10 3.51
N MET A 13 -19.76 -45.57 2.31
CA MET A 13 -20.94 -45.12 1.55
C MET A 13 -22.21 -45.67 2.18
N LEU A 14 -23.28 -44.86 2.22
CA LEU A 14 -24.63 -45.41 2.20
C LEU A 14 -25.58 -44.48 1.44
N ALA A 15 -26.06 -45.01 0.31
CA ALA A 15 -27.13 -44.44 -0.50
C ALA A 15 -28.48 -45.09 -0.06
N LEU A 16 -29.60 -44.35 -0.15
CA LEU A 16 -30.96 -44.81 -0.47
C LEU A 16 -31.93 -43.61 -0.35
N ALA A 17 -32.56 -43.19 -1.34
CA ALA A 17 -33.66 -43.60 -2.24
C ALA A 17 -34.92 -42.77 -1.97
N THR A 18 -35.26 -42.03 -2.97
CA THR A 18 -36.56 -41.59 -3.55
C THR A 18 -37.89 -41.90 -2.84
N VAL A 19 -38.78 -40.90 -2.79
CA VAL A 19 -40.20 -41.06 -3.10
C VAL A 19 -40.76 -39.79 -3.76
N LEU A 20 -41.29 -39.95 -4.98
CA LEU A 20 -42.17 -39.03 -5.71
C LEU A 20 -43.63 -39.20 -5.24
N LEU A 21 -44.36 -38.11 -5.13
CA LEU A 21 -45.83 -38.17 -5.25
C LEU A 21 -46.37 -36.90 -5.88
N SER A 22 -46.86 -37.05 -7.09
CA SER A 22 -47.68 -36.14 -7.86
C SER A 22 -49.12 -36.14 -7.38
N ALA A 23 -49.79 -35.00 -7.40
CA ALA A 23 -51.24 -34.96 -7.51
C ALA A 23 -51.69 -33.72 -8.27
N CYS A 24 -52.18 -33.92 -9.47
CA CYS A 24 -52.99 -33.00 -10.25
C CYS A 24 -54.41 -32.94 -9.69
N GLY A 25 -55.07 -31.77 -9.75
CA GLY A 25 -56.50 -31.62 -9.56
C GLY A 25 -56.98 -30.32 -10.19
N SER A 26 -57.54 -30.44 -11.40
CA SER A 26 -58.26 -29.38 -12.13
C SER A 26 -59.68 -29.19 -11.55
N GLY A 27 -60.18 -27.95 -11.60
CA GLY A 27 -61.62 -27.67 -11.34
C GLY A 27 -61.94 -26.21 -11.54
N ASN A 28 -62.53 -25.92 -12.71
CA ASN A 28 -63.06 -24.66 -13.20
C ASN A 28 -64.45 -24.39 -12.58
N THR A 29 -64.78 -23.14 -12.20
CA THR A 29 -66.03 -22.48 -12.60
C THR A 29 -66.09 -21.07 -12.06
N ALA A 30 -66.55 -20.19 -12.94
CA ALA A 30 -66.80 -18.77 -12.69
C ALA A 30 -68.13 -18.52 -11.94
N GLN A 31 -68.19 -17.45 -11.16
CA GLN A 31 -69.36 -16.52 -11.19
C GLN A 31 -69.07 -15.22 -10.44
N THR A 32 -69.44 -14.17 -11.08
CA THR A 32 -69.49 -12.73 -10.73
C THR A 32 -70.30 -12.44 -9.47
N THR A 33 -69.91 -11.40 -8.68
CA THR A 33 -70.64 -10.15 -8.42
C THR A 33 -69.95 -9.22 -7.43
N ASP A 34 -69.79 -7.99 -7.84
CA ASP A 34 -69.86 -6.67 -7.19
C ASP A 34 -69.29 -6.32 -5.82
N SER A 35 -68.48 -5.27 -5.89
CA SER A 35 -68.39 -4.04 -5.05
C SER A 35 -68.00 -4.13 -3.60
N ALA A 36 -66.78 -3.63 -3.31
CA ALA A 36 -66.61 -2.46 -2.41
C ALA A 36 -65.16 -2.02 -2.36
N THR A 37 -64.96 -0.78 -2.68
CA THR A 37 -63.78 0.06 -2.57
C THR A 37 -63.17 -0.02 -1.17
N ASN A 38 -61.89 -0.40 -1.07
CA ASN A 38 -61.05 0.04 0.04
C ASN A 38 -59.63 0.20 -0.44
N GLY A 39 -59.21 1.48 -0.56
CA GLY A 39 -57.87 1.85 -0.96
C GLY A 39 -56.84 1.38 0.02
N GLN A 40 -56.12 0.36 -0.35
CA GLN A 40 -54.89 -0.01 0.29
C GLN A 40 -53.70 0.36 -0.63
N GLN A 41 -53.11 1.52 -0.32
CA GLN A 41 -51.88 2.00 -0.90
C GLN A 41 -50.80 0.90 -0.75
N PRO A 42 -50.09 0.52 -1.83
CA PRO A 42 -49.01 -0.43 -1.68
C PRO A 42 -47.92 0.22 -0.81
N ALA A 43 -47.67 -0.37 0.33
CA ALA A 43 -46.48 -0.05 1.10
C ALA A 43 -45.27 -0.24 0.17
N ALA A 44 -44.61 0.87 -0.16
CA ALA A 44 -43.32 0.85 -0.83
C ALA A 44 -42.36 0.02 0.06
N SER A 45 -42.14 -1.21 -0.35
CA SER A 45 -41.07 -2.03 0.17
C SER A 45 -39.77 -1.27 -0.15
N GLN A 46 -39.27 -0.51 0.83
CA GLN A 46 -37.89 -0.05 0.81
C GLN A 46 -37.06 -1.32 0.90
N SER A 47 -36.64 -1.83 -0.26
CA SER A 47 -35.55 -2.75 -0.38
C SER A 47 -34.32 -1.99 0.11
N ALA A 48 -34.03 -2.04 1.40
CA ALA A 48 -32.74 -1.71 1.92
C ALA A 48 -31.77 -2.67 1.23
N THR A 49 -31.02 -2.15 0.26
CA THR A 49 -29.87 -2.84 -0.29
C THR A 49 -28.95 -3.14 0.90
N LYS A 50 -28.96 -4.42 1.31
CA LYS A 50 -28.04 -4.92 2.32
C LYS A 50 -26.64 -4.65 1.77
N GLU A 51 -25.94 -3.65 2.29
CA GLU A 51 -24.54 -3.40 1.92
C GLU A 51 -23.80 -4.73 2.04
N THR A 52 -23.18 -5.14 0.95
CA THR A 52 -22.48 -6.41 0.92
C THR A 52 -21.25 -6.27 1.81
N GLN A 53 -21.17 -7.10 2.86
CA GLN A 53 -20.01 -7.20 3.73
C GLN A 53 -18.74 -7.35 2.88
N VAL A 54 -17.70 -6.59 3.21
CA VAL A 54 -16.37 -6.75 2.60
C VAL A 54 -15.51 -7.61 3.51
N GLU A 55 -14.95 -8.65 2.94
CA GLU A 55 -13.97 -9.51 3.59
C GLU A 55 -12.65 -9.42 2.81
N LEU A 56 -11.55 -9.24 3.52
CA LEU A 56 -10.20 -9.13 2.99
C LEU A 56 -9.24 -9.94 3.87
N GLU A 57 -8.28 -10.57 3.24
CA GLU A 57 -7.09 -11.04 3.94
C GLU A 57 -6.00 -9.97 3.83
N ASN A 58 -5.33 -9.63 4.92
CA ASN A 58 -4.28 -8.63 4.97
C ASN A 58 -3.18 -9.05 5.94
N MET A 59 -2.00 -9.34 5.41
CA MET A 59 -0.85 -9.79 6.19
C MET A 59 -1.17 -11.01 7.08
N GLY A 60 -1.94 -11.98 6.56
CA GLY A 60 -2.32 -13.20 7.28
C GLY A 60 -3.47 -13.01 8.30
N VAL A 61 -4.14 -11.86 8.30
CA VAL A 61 -5.30 -11.59 9.15
C VAL A 61 -6.53 -11.39 8.26
N THR A 62 -7.58 -12.18 8.48
CA THR A 62 -8.88 -11.97 7.84
C THR A 62 -9.62 -10.83 8.54
N ILE A 63 -10.01 -9.81 7.78
CA ILE A 63 -10.71 -8.64 8.30
C ILE A 63 -12.08 -8.56 7.62
N ILE A 64 -13.11 -8.33 8.43
CA ILE A 64 -14.49 -8.26 7.98
C ILE A 64 -15.04 -6.86 8.25
N PHE A 65 -15.53 -6.20 7.20
CA PHE A 65 -16.15 -4.89 7.27
C PHE A 65 -17.65 -5.01 6.94
N PRO A 66 -18.54 -5.09 7.96
CA PRO A 66 -19.99 -5.08 7.73
C PRO A 66 -20.47 -3.79 7.08
N GLU A 67 -19.86 -2.66 7.43
CA GLU A 67 -20.06 -1.33 6.87
C GLU A 67 -18.72 -0.63 6.66
N ALA A 68 -18.72 0.49 5.92
CA ALA A 68 -17.54 1.32 5.76
C ALA A 68 -17.12 1.97 7.09
N PRO A 69 -15.82 2.02 7.42
CA PRO A 69 -15.34 2.71 8.62
C PRO A 69 -15.68 4.20 8.59
N LYS A 70 -15.94 4.78 9.77
CA LYS A 70 -16.35 6.18 9.92
C LYS A 70 -15.34 7.00 10.73
N ARG A 71 -14.43 6.33 11.40
CA ARG A 71 -13.49 6.95 12.35
C ARG A 71 -12.08 6.39 12.15
N ALA A 72 -11.54 6.60 10.95
CA ALA A 72 -10.22 6.10 10.58
C ALA A 72 -9.10 6.95 11.21
N VAL A 73 -8.06 6.28 11.65
CA VAL A 73 -6.75 6.89 11.93
C VAL A 73 -5.73 6.35 10.93
N THR A 74 -5.02 7.25 10.25
CA THR A 74 -3.94 6.87 9.35
C THR A 74 -2.58 7.05 10.02
N LEU A 75 -1.68 6.12 9.72
CA LEU A 75 -0.33 6.07 10.28
C LEU A 75 0.65 5.93 9.12
N ASN A 76 1.58 6.89 9.05
CA ASN A 76 2.51 7.12 7.95
C ASN A 76 1.91 7.91 6.77
N GLN A 77 2.79 8.64 6.09
CA GLN A 77 2.41 9.61 5.08
C GLN A 77 1.70 8.99 3.88
N HIS A 78 2.25 7.92 3.32
CA HIS A 78 1.68 7.28 2.13
C HIS A 78 0.29 6.71 2.38
N ALA A 79 0.01 6.14 3.57
CA ALA A 79 -1.33 5.72 3.96
C ALA A 79 -2.30 6.92 4.09
N THR A 80 -1.83 8.01 4.69
CA THR A 80 -2.61 9.26 4.83
C THR A 80 -2.97 9.82 3.46
N GLU A 81 -2.01 9.88 2.53
CA GLU A 81 -2.23 10.42 1.18
C GLU A 81 -3.15 9.56 0.33
N VAL A 82 -3.13 8.23 0.47
CA VAL A 82 -4.12 7.35 -0.17
C VAL A 82 -5.54 7.71 0.28
N MET A 83 -5.77 7.87 1.57
CA MET A 83 -7.10 8.25 2.09
C MET A 83 -7.54 9.62 1.55
N LEU A 84 -6.65 10.60 1.52
CA LEU A 84 -6.94 11.94 0.99
C LEU A 84 -7.23 11.89 -0.52
N ALA A 85 -6.46 11.15 -1.30
CA ALA A 85 -6.64 10.98 -2.73
C ALA A 85 -7.97 10.30 -3.08
N LEU A 86 -8.47 9.44 -2.20
CA LEU A 86 -9.78 8.81 -2.31
C LEU A 86 -10.92 9.71 -1.81
N GLY A 87 -10.62 10.94 -1.30
CA GLY A 87 -11.63 11.87 -0.78
C GLY A 87 -12.31 11.35 0.49
N LEU A 88 -11.54 10.73 1.38
CA LEU A 88 -12.01 10.08 2.61
C LEU A 88 -11.69 10.90 3.88
N GLU A 89 -11.32 12.17 3.74
CA GLU A 89 -10.97 13.04 4.87
C GLU A 89 -12.08 13.15 5.91
N SER A 90 -13.35 13.07 5.49
CA SER A 90 -14.50 13.10 6.40
C SER A 90 -14.62 11.85 7.29
N SER A 91 -14.01 10.76 6.88
CA SER A 91 -13.93 9.51 7.66
C SER A 91 -12.70 9.45 8.56
N MET A 92 -11.81 10.46 8.53
CA MET A 92 -10.58 10.48 9.30
C MET A 92 -10.75 11.27 10.60
N VAL A 93 -10.42 10.64 11.72
CA VAL A 93 -10.44 11.28 13.06
C VAL A 93 -9.04 11.57 13.58
N GLY A 94 -8.01 11.14 12.85
CA GLY A 94 -6.63 11.41 13.21
C GLY A 94 -5.63 10.90 12.17
N THR A 95 -4.43 11.46 12.24
CA THR A 95 -3.27 11.04 11.47
C THR A 95 -2.00 11.17 12.30
N ALA A 96 -0.96 10.42 11.94
CA ALA A 96 0.35 10.53 12.58
C ALA A 96 1.48 10.06 11.65
N TYR A 97 2.71 10.39 12.01
CA TYR A 97 3.94 9.95 11.39
C TYR A 97 4.05 10.35 9.92
N LEU A 98 4.16 11.64 9.69
CA LEU A 98 4.51 12.16 8.38
C LEU A 98 6.02 12.39 8.31
N ASP A 99 6.62 12.00 7.21
CA ASP A 99 8.05 12.17 6.94
C ASP A 99 8.33 13.50 6.24
N ASP A 100 7.32 14.07 5.59
CA ASP A 100 7.41 15.26 4.75
C ASP A 100 6.07 16.02 4.71
N GLN A 101 6.00 17.09 3.97
CA GLN A 101 4.77 17.81 3.74
C GLN A 101 3.80 16.99 2.86
N ILE A 102 2.53 17.07 3.20
CA ILE A 102 1.46 16.53 2.36
C ILE A 102 1.48 17.21 0.99
N LEU A 103 1.14 16.47 -0.06
CA LEU A 103 0.99 17.02 -1.40
C LEU A 103 0.11 18.27 -1.38
N PRO A 104 0.50 19.35 -2.07
CA PRO A 104 -0.21 20.64 -2.01
C PRO A 104 -1.70 20.56 -2.31
N GLU A 105 -2.10 19.67 -3.21
CA GLU A 105 -3.49 19.45 -3.60
C GLU A 105 -4.35 18.87 -2.47
N TYR A 106 -3.76 18.21 -1.48
CA TYR A 106 -4.48 17.62 -0.34
C TYR A 106 -4.32 18.43 0.96
N LYS A 107 -3.52 19.52 0.94
CA LYS A 107 -3.21 20.28 2.15
C LYS A 107 -4.45 20.82 2.86
N ALA A 108 -5.41 21.35 2.10
CA ALA A 108 -6.62 21.94 2.67
C ALA A 108 -7.55 20.93 3.34
N GLN A 109 -7.55 19.67 2.88
CA GLN A 109 -8.26 18.55 3.50
C GLN A 109 -7.50 18.06 4.73
N TYR A 110 -6.19 17.88 4.58
CA TYR A 110 -5.31 17.42 5.66
C TYR A 110 -5.35 18.34 6.88
N ASP A 111 -5.33 19.66 6.70
CA ASP A 111 -5.33 20.65 7.79
C ASP A 111 -6.58 20.58 8.69
N LYS A 112 -7.62 19.87 8.27
CA LYS A 112 -8.84 19.64 9.06
C LYS A 112 -8.74 18.40 9.95
N ILE A 113 -7.73 17.54 9.73
CA ILE A 113 -7.58 16.28 10.43
C ILE A 113 -6.64 16.46 11.61
N PRO A 114 -7.01 16.05 12.84
CA PRO A 114 -6.14 16.11 13.98
C PRO A 114 -4.86 15.31 13.79
N VAL A 115 -3.69 15.92 14.03
CA VAL A 115 -2.41 15.21 14.08
C VAL A 115 -2.21 14.70 15.50
N LEU A 116 -2.29 13.39 15.70
CA LEU A 116 -2.24 12.76 17.01
C LEU A 116 -0.83 12.75 17.60
N ALA A 117 0.19 12.57 16.76
CA ALA A 117 1.59 12.56 17.16
C ALA A 117 2.51 12.82 15.96
N LYS A 118 3.75 13.24 16.22
CA LYS A 118 4.79 13.37 15.18
C LYS A 118 5.29 12.03 14.65
N GLN A 119 5.33 11.01 15.52
CA GLN A 119 5.64 9.61 15.19
C GLN A 119 4.40 8.76 15.53
N TYR A 120 4.55 7.45 15.77
CA TYR A 120 3.41 6.65 16.22
C TYR A 120 2.89 7.16 17.58
N PRO A 121 1.58 7.38 17.72
CA PRO A 121 1.00 7.76 19.00
C PRO A 121 1.10 6.60 20.00
N SER A 122 1.02 6.92 21.29
CA SER A 122 0.77 5.89 22.29
C SER A 122 -0.63 5.29 22.09
N LYS A 123 -0.85 4.09 22.62
CA LYS A 123 -2.16 3.42 22.55
C LYS A 123 -3.27 4.28 23.18
N GLU A 124 -2.97 4.98 24.26
CA GLU A 124 -3.93 5.87 24.94
C GLU A 124 -4.33 7.04 24.04
N VAL A 125 -3.37 7.72 23.40
CA VAL A 125 -3.64 8.84 22.49
C VAL A 125 -4.43 8.37 21.28
N PHE A 126 -4.08 7.21 20.72
CA PHE A 126 -4.80 6.62 19.61
C PHE A 126 -6.24 6.28 19.99
N MET A 127 -6.45 5.56 21.09
CA MET A 127 -7.79 5.18 21.56
C MET A 127 -8.64 6.36 22.00
N ALA A 128 -8.04 7.46 22.49
CA ALA A 128 -8.76 8.70 22.82
C ALA A 128 -9.43 9.35 21.60
N ALA A 129 -8.93 9.10 20.38
CA ALA A 129 -9.60 9.49 19.14
C ALA A 129 -10.83 8.62 18.81
N ALA A 130 -11.10 7.58 19.60
CA ALA A 130 -12.19 6.60 19.41
C ALA A 130 -12.27 6.08 17.98
N PRO A 131 -11.19 5.53 17.42
CA PRO A 131 -11.17 5.00 16.05
C PRO A 131 -11.97 3.70 15.94
N ASP A 132 -12.52 3.43 14.75
CA ASP A 132 -13.06 2.12 14.33
C ASP A 132 -12.13 1.43 13.30
N PHE A 133 -11.16 2.17 12.77
CA PHE A 133 -10.21 1.68 11.76
C PHE A 133 -8.84 2.32 11.90
N ALA A 134 -7.78 1.53 11.72
CA ALA A 134 -6.41 2.00 11.60
C ALA A 134 -5.79 1.54 10.28
N TYR A 135 -5.33 2.48 9.46
CA TYR A 135 -4.57 2.21 8.25
C TYR A 135 -3.12 2.61 8.46
N ALA A 136 -2.22 1.63 8.49
CA ALA A 136 -0.80 1.84 8.68
C ALA A 136 0.00 1.52 7.41
N GLY A 137 0.97 2.36 7.10
CA GLY A 137 1.92 2.10 6.03
C GLY A 137 2.87 0.96 6.37
N TRP A 138 3.35 0.90 7.61
CA TRP A 138 4.27 -0.15 8.07
C TRP A 138 3.71 -0.92 9.26
N LYS A 139 3.95 -2.24 9.25
CA LYS A 139 3.56 -3.15 10.35
C LYS A 139 4.16 -2.77 11.71
N SER A 140 5.22 -1.97 11.72
CA SER A 140 5.83 -1.45 12.95
C SER A 140 4.91 -0.55 13.77
N ALA A 141 3.78 -0.08 13.22
CA ALA A 141 2.74 0.59 13.98
C ALA A 141 2.09 -0.33 15.02
N PHE A 142 1.99 -1.63 14.71
CA PHE A 142 1.26 -2.61 15.49
C PHE A 142 2.22 -3.52 16.30
N ASN A 143 2.73 -2.99 17.38
CA ASN A 143 3.55 -3.71 18.36
C ASN A 143 3.38 -3.11 19.77
N ASP A 144 3.89 -3.79 20.78
CA ASP A 144 3.75 -3.42 22.21
C ASP A 144 4.31 -2.02 22.56
N LYS A 145 5.23 -1.49 21.75
CA LYS A 145 5.83 -0.16 21.98
C LYS A 145 4.97 0.98 21.43
N ASN A 146 4.05 0.67 20.53
CA ASN A 146 3.21 1.63 19.83
C ASN A 146 1.73 1.38 20.14
N LEU A 147 0.95 0.88 19.18
CA LEU A 147 -0.51 0.73 19.33
C LEU A 147 -0.94 -0.60 19.96
N GLY A 148 -0.04 -1.52 20.20
CA GLY A 148 -0.35 -2.91 20.55
C GLY A 148 -0.52 -3.78 19.31
N SER A 149 -0.92 -5.05 19.49
CA SER A 149 -1.12 -5.96 18.37
C SER A 149 -2.43 -5.68 17.62
N ARG A 150 -2.54 -6.20 16.40
CA ARG A 150 -3.77 -6.09 15.59
C ARG A 150 -4.94 -6.84 16.23
N GLU A 151 -4.64 -7.97 16.87
CA GLU A 151 -5.61 -8.79 17.62
C GLU A 151 -6.18 -8.02 18.81
N GLU A 152 -5.33 -7.38 19.61
CA GLU A 152 -5.76 -6.53 20.73
C GLU A 152 -6.64 -5.36 20.29
N LEU A 153 -6.32 -4.74 19.14
CA LEU A 153 -7.13 -3.67 18.58
C LEU A 153 -8.48 -4.17 18.08
N ALA A 154 -8.51 -5.34 17.46
CA ALA A 154 -9.75 -5.98 17.01
C ALA A 154 -10.68 -6.31 18.18
N GLU A 155 -10.16 -6.79 19.34
CA GLU A 155 -10.92 -7.01 20.57
C GLU A 155 -11.53 -5.69 21.11
N GLN A 156 -10.92 -4.55 20.80
CA GLN A 156 -11.41 -3.22 21.17
C GLN A 156 -12.30 -2.58 20.08
N GLY A 157 -12.66 -3.35 19.05
CA GLY A 157 -13.55 -2.90 17.97
C GLY A 157 -12.85 -2.05 16.89
N VAL A 158 -11.50 -2.06 16.83
CA VAL A 158 -10.74 -1.35 15.82
C VAL A 158 -10.24 -2.34 14.77
N ALA A 159 -10.76 -2.27 13.56
CA ALA A 159 -10.23 -3.00 12.42
C ALA A 159 -8.89 -2.37 11.96
N THR A 160 -7.99 -3.18 11.42
CA THR A 160 -6.66 -2.69 11.02
C THR A 160 -6.32 -3.13 9.61
N TYR A 161 -5.76 -2.25 8.79
CA TYR A 161 -5.16 -2.58 7.51
C TYR A 161 -3.70 -2.11 7.49
N VAL A 162 -2.80 -3.02 7.09
CA VAL A 162 -1.39 -2.70 6.86
C VAL A 162 -1.16 -2.68 5.35
N GLN A 163 -0.52 -1.65 4.85
CA GLN A 163 -0.18 -1.58 3.44
C GLN A 163 0.79 -2.71 3.07
N GLU A 164 0.34 -3.70 2.33
CA GLU A 164 1.12 -4.91 2.07
C GLU A 164 2.36 -4.63 1.23
N SER A 165 2.21 -3.76 0.22
CA SER A 165 3.30 -3.35 -0.65
C SER A 165 4.51 -2.81 0.10
N SER A 166 4.31 -2.16 1.24
CA SER A 166 5.40 -1.62 2.09
C SER A 166 6.06 -2.66 3.00
N ASN A 167 5.48 -3.85 3.11
CA ASN A 167 5.88 -4.84 4.13
C ASN A 167 6.33 -6.19 3.53
N MET A 168 6.48 -6.27 2.23
CA MET A 168 6.89 -7.47 1.51
C MET A 168 8.13 -7.22 0.64
N PRO A 169 9.07 -8.18 0.55
CA PRO A 169 10.15 -8.11 -0.41
C PRO A 169 9.62 -8.20 -1.85
N GLY A 170 10.26 -7.49 -2.77
CA GLY A 170 9.93 -7.57 -4.20
C GLY A 170 8.63 -6.90 -4.61
N SER A 171 8.06 -6.05 -3.74
CA SER A 171 6.85 -5.31 -4.05
C SER A 171 7.01 -4.41 -5.30
N THR A 172 5.90 -4.23 -5.99
CA THR A 172 5.82 -3.54 -7.27
C THR A 172 4.72 -2.47 -7.25
N LEU A 173 4.58 -1.73 -8.35
CA LEU A 173 3.45 -0.81 -8.54
C LEU A 173 2.09 -1.54 -8.51
N GLU A 174 2.02 -2.78 -8.97
CA GLU A 174 0.75 -3.54 -8.95
C GLU A 174 0.31 -3.84 -7.51
N ASP A 175 1.26 -4.11 -6.61
CA ASP A 175 0.95 -4.31 -5.19
C ASP A 175 0.44 -3.02 -4.53
N VAL A 176 1.02 -1.86 -4.89
CA VAL A 176 0.51 -0.55 -4.45
C VAL A 176 -0.90 -0.28 -4.97
N TYR A 177 -1.17 -0.62 -6.23
CA TYR A 177 -2.52 -0.50 -6.80
C TYR A 177 -3.51 -1.39 -6.07
N LEU A 178 -3.12 -2.61 -5.70
CA LEU A 178 -3.97 -3.50 -4.93
C LEU A 178 -4.30 -2.93 -3.54
N ASP A 179 -3.33 -2.34 -2.85
CA ASP A 179 -3.58 -1.65 -1.57
C ASP A 179 -4.60 -0.51 -1.74
N ILE A 180 -4.44 0.35 -2.77
CA ILE A 180 -5.38 1.44 -3.06
C ILE A 180 -6.79 0.89 -3.34
N LEU A 181 -6.91 -0.16 -4.15
CA LEU A 181 -8.19 -0.80 -4.48
C LEU A 181 -8.83 -1.44 -3.25
N ASN A 182 -8.04 -2.05 -2.37
CA ASN A 182 -8.53 -2.61 -1.11
C ASN A 182 -9.09 -1.52 -0.17
N ILE A 183 -8.41 -0.38 -0.04
CA ILE A 183 -8.95 0.77 0.70
C ILE A 183 -10.25 1.26 0.04
N GLY A 184 -10.30 1.33 -1.30
CA GLY A 184 -11.53 1.64 -2.04
C GLY A 184 -12.69 0.72 -1.68
N ARG A 185 -12.45 -0.59 -1.63
CA ARG A 185 -13.44 -1.62 -1.21
C ARG A 185 -13.87 -1.45 0.24
N ILE A 186 -12.91 -1.26 1.17
CA ILE A 186 -13.20 -1.07 2.60
C ILE A 186 -14.15 0.11 2.81
N PHE A 187 -13.91 1.22 2.12
CA PHE A 187 -14.69 2.45 2.25
C PHE A 187 -15.86 2.59 1.26
N ARG A 188 -16.13 1.57 0.42
CA ARG A 188 -17.22 1.57 -0.59
C ARG A 188 -17.07 2.74 -1.59
N VAL A 189 -15.85 2.98 -2.04
CA VAL A 189 -15.49 4.02 -3.03
C VAL A 189 -14.67 3.44 -4.18
N GLU A 190 -15.03 2.25 -4.63
CA GLU A 190 -14.32 1.49 -5.67
C GLU A 190 -14.09 2.30 -6.93
N ASP A 191 -15.10 3.03 -7.42
CA ASP A 191 -14.97 3.87 -8.62
C ASP A 191 -13.88 4.95 -8.47
N ARG A 192 -13.70 5.50 -7.26
CA ARG A 192 -12.64 6.48 -6.98
C ARG A 192 -11.27 5.81 -6.96
N ALA A 193 -11.19 4.60 -6.40
CA ALA A 193 -9.95 3.83 -6.35
C ALA A 193 -9.52 3.38 -7.75
N ASP A 194 -10.44 2.89 -8.57
CA ASP A 194 -10.19 2.51 -9.96
C ASP A 194 -9.70 3.72 -10.78
N LYS A 195 -10.36 4.88 -10.62
CA LYS A 195 -9.93 6.10 -11.27
C LYS A 195 -8.52 6.53 -10.84
N LEU A 196 -8.23 6.53 -9.54
CA LEU A 196 -6.93 6.91 -9.00
C LEU A 196 -5.82 6.00 -9.53
N VAL A 197 -6.03 4.69 -9.51
CA VAL A 197 -5.10 3.70 -10.08
C VAL A 197 -4.92 3.91 -11.59
N GLY A 198 -6.01 4.17 -12.32
CA GLY A 198 -5.96 4.49 -13.75
C GLY A 198 -5.14 5.73 -14.06
N ASP A 199 -5.32 6.80 -13.29
CA ASP A 199 -4.57 8.06 -13.42
C ASP A 199 -3.07 7.84 -13.14
N ILE A 200 -2.72 7.09 -12.08
CA ILE A 200 -1.31 6.76 -11.76
C ILE A 200 -0.70 5.93 -12.89
N ARG A 201 -1.38 4.89 -13.37
CA ARG A 201 -0.90 4.05 -14.50
C ARG A 201 -0.66 4.87 -15.75
N GLY A 202 -1.56 5.79 -16.08
CA GLY A 202 -1.41 6.68 -17.24
C GLY A 202 -0.17 7.57 -17.13
N GLN A 203 0.10 8.15 -15.95
CA GLN A 203 1.29 8.96 -15.71
C GLN A 203 2.58 8.12 -15.79
N VAL A 204 2.59 6.93 -15.19
CA VAL A 204 3.72 5.98 -15.27
C VAL A 204 4.02 5.63 -16.72
N GLN A 205 3.01 5.27 -17.51
CA GLN A 205 3.17 4.93 -18.92
C GLN A 205 3.70 6.11 -19.75
N SER A 206 3.23 7.34 -19.46
CA SER A 206 3.73 8.56 -20.11
C SER A 206 5.22 8.76 -19.87
N ILE A 207 5.70 8.61 -18.62
CA ILE A 207 7.12 8.71 -18.26
C ILE A 207 7.94 7.65 -18.99
N GLN A 208 7.48 6.39 -18.99
CA GLN A 208 8.15 5.29 -19.67
C GLN A 208 8.27 5.51 -21.19
N THR A 209 7.23 6.12 -21.77
CA THR A 209 7.22 6.47 -23.21
C THR A 209 8.25 7.57 -23.52
N GLN A 210 8.37 8.58 -22.65
CA GLN A 210 9.38 9.65 -22.81
C GLN A 210 10.82 9.08 -22.74
N ILE A 211 11.09 8.13 -21.87
CA ILE A 211 12.41 7.47 -21.78
C ILE A 211 12.75 6.77 -23.09
N GLY A 212 11.76 6.18 -23.77
CA GLY A 212 11.95 5.47 -25.04
C GLY A 212 12.89 4.27 -24.94
N THR A 213 13.67 3.99 -25.96
CA THR A 213 14.65 2.89 -25.98
C THR A 213 15.89 3.23 -25.18
N VAL A 214 16.37 2.31 -24.36
CA VAL A 214 17.62 2.39 -23.58
C VAL A 214 18.50 1.24 -24.00
N GLU A 215 19.65 1.53 -24.61
CA GLU A 215 20.60 0.53 -25.11
C GLU A 215 21.32 -0.18 -23.94
N LYS A 216 21.72 0.59 -22.94
CA LYS A 216 22.38 0.09 -21.73
C LYS A 216 21.71 0.65 -20.49
N ALA A 217 21.16 -0.23 -19.67
CA ALA A 217 20.52 0.14 -18.40
C ALA A 217 21.55 0.79 -17.45
N PRO A 218 21.32 2.02 -16.98
CA PRO A 218 22.18 2.64 -15.97
C PRO A 218 22.17 1.81 -14.70
N LYS A 219 23.34 1.65 -14.08
CA LYS A 219 23.51 1.01 -12.78
C LYS A 219 23.28 2.04 -11.68
N VAL A 220 22.36 1.74 -10.77
CA VAL A 220 21.95 2.63 -9.69
C VAL A 220 22.32 2.02 -8.34
N PHE A 221 22.98 2.80 -7.51
CA PHE A 221 23.12 2.53 -6.08
C PHE A 221 22.14 3.41 -5.32
N VAL A 222 21.31 2.79 -4.45
CA VAL A 222 20.44 3.55 -3.54
C VAL A 222 21.17 3.70 -2.21
N TYR A 223 21.54 4.92 -1.86
CA TYR A 223 22.10 5.24 -0.56
C TYR A 223 20.98 5.74 0.36
N ASP A 224 20.64 4.93 1.32
CA ASP A 224 19.65 5.25 2.34
C ASP A 224 20.33 5.98 3.52
N SER A 225 21.23 5.30 4.18
CA SER A 225 21.94 5.76 5.38
C SER A 225 23.22 4.96 5.61
N GLY A 226 23.88 5.19 6.75
CA GLY A 226 25.00 4.40 7.22
C GLY A 226 26.37 4.95 6.78
N GLU A 227 27.22 5.29 7.75
CA GLU A 227 28.54 5.84 7.51
C GLU A 227 29.60 4.77 7.31
N ASP A 228 29.71 3.83 8.25
CA ASP A 228 30.71 2.74 8.18
C ASP A 228 30.34 1.70 7.12
N LYS A 229 29.08 1.33 7.11
CA LYS A 229 28.48 0.43 6.13
C LYS A 229 27.20 1.04 5.60
N PRO A 230 27.05 1.13 4.28
CA PRO A 230 25.84 1.71 3.72
C PRO A 230 24.66 0.77 3.89
N PHE A 231 23.51 1.36 4.24
CA PHE A 231 22.22 0.74 4.18
C PHE A 231 21.58 1.10 2.83
N THR A 232 20.99 0.13 2.16
CA THR A 232 20.50 0.29 0.79
C THR A 232 19.18 -0.42 0.56
N ALA A 233 18.37 0.13 -0.35
CA ALA A 233 17.25 -0.59 -0.93
C ALA A 233 17.79 -1.74 -1.79
N ALA A 234 17.25 -2.94 -1.58
CA ALA A 234 17.64 -4.15 -2.30
C ALA A 234 16.46 -4.68 -3.13
N ASN A 235 15.78 -5.75 -2.71
CA ASN A 235 14.60 -6.26 -3.40
C ASN A 235 13.32 -5.66 -2.79
N ASN A 236 12.95 -4.44 -3.18
CA ASN A 236 11.78 -3.73 -2.69
C ASN A 236 11.10 -2.89 -3.77
N TYR A 237 10.08 -2.14 -3.39
CA TYR A 237 9.33 -1.26 -4.26
C TYR A 237 10.21 -0.26 -5.04
N LEU A 238 11.15 0.44 -4.37
CA LEU A 238 12.04 1.40 -5.04
C LEU A 238 12.88 0.71 -6.13
N THR A 239 13.31 -0.53 -5.91
CA THR A 239 13.99 -1.33 -6.94
C THR A 239 13.07 -1.61 -8.14
N SER A 240 11.77 -1.84 -7.89
CA SER A 240 10.79 -1.98 -8.98
C SER A 240 10.59 -0.67 -9.74
N LEU A 241 10.59 0.49 -9.07
CA LEU A 241 10.56 1.81 -9.72
C LEU A 241 11.80 2.05 -10.59
N ILE A 242 12.99 1.75 -10.07
CA ILE A 242 14.26 1.84 -10.83
C ILE A 242 14.18 0.97 -12.09
N LYS A 243 13.66 -0.24 -11.99
CA LYS A 243 13.42 -1.13 -13.13
C LYS A 243 12.39 -0.55 -14.11
N SER A 244 11.34 0.08 -13.61
CA SER A 244 10.29 0.70 -14.42
C SER A 244 10.81 1.84 -15.30
N VAL A 245 11.86 2.54 -14.86
CA VAL A 245 12.57 3.54 -15.65
C VAL A 245 13.76 2.94 -16.43
N LYS A 246 13.79 1.63 -16.67
CA LYS A 246 14.81 0.93 -17.47
C LYS A 246 16.24 1.05 -16.93
N ALA A 247 16.40 1.17 -15.61
CA ALA A 247 17.66 1.13 -14.89
C ALA A 247 17.77 -0.14 -14.05
N LYS A 248 18.93 -0.37 -13.45
CA LYS A 248 19.20 -1.54 -12.62
C LYS A 248 19.73 -1.11 -11.25
N ASN A 249 19.06 -1.50 -10.17
CA ASN A 249 19.62 -1.43 -8.83
C ASN A 249 20.78 -2.42 -8.73
N ILE A 250 21.95 -1.96 -8.27
CA ILE A 250 23.14 -2.83 -8.18
C ILE A 250 23.03 -3.89 -7.08
N PHE A 251 22.03 -3.79 -6.18
CA PHE A 251 21.77 -4.74 -5.09
C PHE A 251 20.43 -5.46 -5.23
N ASP A 252 19.84 -5.52 -6.43
CA ASP A 252 18.60 -6.24 -6.73
C ASP A 252 18.69 -7.77 -6.57
N ASP A 253 19.90 -8.29 -6.40
CA ASP A 253 20.20 -9.70 -6.16
C ASP A 253 20.10 -10.14 -4.69
N ILE A 254 19.94 -9.19 -3.75
CA ILE A 254 19.78 -9.49 -2.33
C ILE A 254 18.28 -9.73 -2.04
N ASN A 255 17.94 -10.94 -1.57
CA ASN A 255 16.56 -11.30 -1.26
C ASN A 255 16.09 -10.77 0.10
N LYS A 256 16.14 -9.44 0.26
CA LYS A 256 15.61 -8.66 1.39
C LYS A 256 15.13 -7.31 0.86
N SER A 257 14.15 -6.69 1.51
CA SER A 257 13.69 -5.36 1.12
C SER A 257 14.80 -4.32 1.25
N PHE A 258 15.57 -4.38 2.32
CA PHE A 258 16.72 -3.53 2.60
C PHE A 258 17.89 -4.38 3.11
N ALA A 259 19.12 -3.90 2.91
CA ALA A 259 20.32 -4.59 3.36
C ALA A 259 21.43 -3.61 3.79
N GLU A 260 22.18 -3.98 4.79
CA GLU A 260 23.50 -3.42 5.05
C GLU A 260 24.50 -4.12 4.12
N VAL A 261 25.30 -3.35 3.40
CA VAL A 261 26.31 -3.83 2.45
C VAL A 261 27.68 -3.19 2.77
N SER A 262 28.72 -3.58 2.08
CA SER A 262 30.03 -2.95 2.25
C SER A 262 30.32 -1.90 1.16
N TRP A 263 31.16 -0.93 1.49
CA TRP A 263 31.63 0.05 0.50
C TRP A 263 32.45 -0.62 -0.62
N GLU A 264 33.16 -1.70 -0.32
CA GLU A 264 33.90 -2.51 -1.29
C GLU A 264 32.97 -3.16 -2.31
N GLU A 265 31.77 -3.62 -1.89
CA GLU A 265 30.76 -4.13 -2.82
C GLU A 265 30.22 -3.01 -3.70
N VAL A 266 29.98 -1.81 -3.19
CA VAL A 266 29.56 -0.64 -3.99
C VAL A 266 30.64 -0.34 -5.04
N VAL A 267 31.92 -0.28 -4.65
CA VAL A 267 33.06 -0.06 -5.57
C VAL A 267 33.12 -1.14 -6.65
N SER A 268 33.03 -2.40 -6.27
CA SER A 268 33.09 -3.54 -7.19
C SER A 268 31.95 -3.54 -8.21
N ARG A 269 30.71 -3.18 -7.78
CA ARG A 269 29.53 -3.10 -8.65
C ARG A 269 29.53 -1.83 -9.52
N ASN A 270 30.27 -0.81 -9.11
CA ASN A 270 30.54 0.45 -9.82
C ASN A 270 29.28 1.09 -10.44
N PRO A 271 28.42 1.75 -9.64
CA PRO A 271 27.21 2.40 -10.12
C PRO A 271 27.49 3.62 -11.00
N ASP A 272 26.61 3.85 -11.99
CA ASP A 272 26.64 5.03 -12.86
C ASP A 272 25.96 6.24 -12.20
N VAL A 273 25.02 6.00 -11.26
CA VAL A 273 24.24 7.01 -10.53
C VAL A 273 24.03 6.54 -9.09
N ILE A 274 24.05 7.48 -8.15
CA ILE A 274 23.62 7.24 -6.76
C ILE A 274 22.30 7.96 -6.54
N VAL A 275 21.28 7.20 -6.11
CA VAL A 275 20.03 7.75 -5.58
C VAL A 275 20.21 7.94 -4.08
N ILE A 276 20.06 9.16 -3.59
CA ILE A 276 20.13 9.48 -2.15
C ILE A 276 18.70 9.62 -1.65
N LEU A 277 18.34 8.82 -0.65
CA LEU A 277 17.07 8.98 0.05
C LEU A 277 17.18 10.13 1.05
N ASP A 278 16.36 11.15 0.84
CA ASP A 278 16.35 12.36 1.67
C ASP A 278 15.24 12.24 2.73
N TYR A 279 15.67 12.01 3.99
CA TYR A 279 14.80 11.92 5.16
C TYR A 279 15.63 11.85 6.44
N GLY A 280 14.96 11.98 7.59
CA GLY A 280 15.55 11.83 8.91
C GLY A 280 16.41 13.01 9.34
N ASP A 281 17.26 12.78 10.33
CA ASP A 281 18.06 13.85 10.97
C ASP A 281 19.38 14.16 10.22
N THR A 282 19.84 13.25 9.34
CA THR A 282 21.04 13.49 8.53
C THR A 282 20.68 14.29 7.28
N SER A 283 21.22 15.49 7.18
CA SER A 283 20.92 16.37 6.05
C SER A 283 21.41 15.79 4.71
N LEU A 284 20.75 16.20 3.62
CA LEU A 284 21.20 15.86 2.26
C LEU A 284 22.66 16.26 2.02
N GLU A 285 23.04 17.46 2.47
CA GLU A 285 24.42 17.98 2.34
C GLU A 285 25.44 17.07 3.05
N ASP A 286 25.10 16.59 4.26
CA ASP A 286 25.96 15.65 5.00
C ASP A 286 26.06 14.30 4.30
N LYS A 287 24.95 13.78 3.76
CA LYS A 287 24.94 12.54 2.96
C LYS A 287 25.82 12.67 1.72
N GLU A 288 25.70 13.76 0.96
CA GLU A 288 26.55 14.02 -0.21
C GLU A 288 28.03 14.20 0.16
N LYS A 289 28.31 14.97 1.20
CA LYS A 289 29.66 15.17 1.73
C LYS A 289 30.31 13.86 2.14
N LEU A 290 29.57 13.00 2.84
CA LEU A 290 30.04 11.68 3.22
C LEU A 290 30.46 10.86 1.99
N LEU A 291 29.59 10.76 0.98
CA LEU A 291 29.85 10.01 -0.25
C LEU A 291 31.06 10.54 -1.01
N LEU A 292 31.19 11.86 -1.12
CA LEU A 292 32.28 12.51 -1.85
C LEU A 292 33.62 12.47 -1.10
N SER A 293 33.59 12.40 0.24
CA SER A 293 34.81 12.41 1.06
C SER A 293 35.45 11.03 1.26
N LYS A 294 34.75 9.93 0.91
CA LYS A 294 35.29 8.56 1.10
C LYS A 294 36.33 8.24 0.02
N PRO A 295 37.63 8.08 0.38
CA PRO A 295 38.68 7.79 -0.61
C PRO A 295 38.42 6.51 -1.41
N ALA A 296 37.82 5.49 -0.78
CA ALA A 296 37.48 4.22 -1.43
C ALA A 296 36.51 4.40 -2.60
N LEU A 297 35.63 5.40 -2.57
CA LEU A 297 34.66 5.67 -3.62
C LEU A 297 35.18 6.54 -4.77
N ALA A 298 36.37 7.13 -4.66
CA ALA A 298 36.91 8.06 -5.66
C ALA A 298 36.97 7.46 -7.07
N GLY A 299 37.07 6.13 -7.18
CA GLY A 299 37.06 5.38 -8.45
C GLY A 299 35.69 5.10 -9.05
N VAL A 300 34.59 5.30 -8.30
CA VAL A 300 33.21 4.97 -8.71
C VAL A 300 32.72 5.99 -9.73
N GLU A 301 32.11 5.54 -10.82
CA GLU A 301 31.67 6.42 -11.92
C GLU A 301 30.66 7.48 -11.45
N ALA A 302 29.72 7.13 -10.59
CA ALA A 302 28.76 8.08 -10.03
C ALA A 302 29.45 9.20 -9.23
N ILE A 303 30.52 8.90 -8.50
CA ILE A 303 31.28 9.85 -7.69
C ILE A 303 32.12 10.75 -8.57
N LYS A 304 32.88 10.18 -9.53
CA LYS A 304 33.69 10.95 -10.48
C LYS A 304 32.87 11.98 -11.23
N ASN A 305 31.67 11.57 -11.66
CA ASN A 305 30.80 12.40 -12.49
C ASN A 305 29.78 13.20 -11.65
N LYS A 306 29.80 13.09 -10.31
CA LYS A 306 28.87 13.71 -9.36
C LYS A 306 27.40 13.46 -9.75
N ARG A 307 27.10 12.22 -10.17
CA ARG A 307 25.77 11.84 -10.62
C ARG A 307 24.92 11.36 -9.43
N PHE A 308 24.24 12.30 -8.81
CA PHE A 308 23.30 12.07 -7.72
C PHE A 308 21.89 12.36 -8.19
N VAL A 309 20.94 11.58 -7.68
CA VAL A 309 19.50 11.82 -7.77
C VAL A 309 18.95 11.82 -6.35
N VAL A 310 18.37 12.94 -5.96
CA VAL A 310 17.76 13.07 -4.63
C VAL A 310 16.31 12.65 -4.71
N LEU A 311 15.91 11.75 -3.84
CA LEU A 311 14.55 11.25 -3.77
C LEU A 311 14.04 11.33 -2.32
N PRO A 312 13.06 12.21 -2.02
CA PRO A 312 12.44 12.23 -0.70
C PRO A 312 11.82 10.87 -0.36
N LEU A 313 11.95 10.45 0.90
CA LEU A 313 11.36 9.17 1.36
C LEU A 313 9.86 9.12 1.07
N SER A 314 9.16 10.24 1.23
CA SER A 314 7.73 10.35 0.92
C SER A 314 7.37 10.00 -0.53
N ALA A 315 8.30 10.20 -1.48
CA ALA A 315 8.13 9.80 -2.88
C ALA A 315 8.64 8.37 -3.15
N ALA A 316 9.63 7.91 -2.37
CA ALA A 316 10.18 6.56 -2.48
C ALA A 316 9.29 5.49 -1.83
N ALA A 317 8.38 5.89 -0.93
CA ALA A 317 7.44 5.00 -0.26
C ALA A 317 6.30 4.56 -1.20
N GLU A 318 5.71 3.44 -0.87
CA GLU A 318 4.65 2.78 -1.61
C GLU A 318 3.34 3.57 -1.53
N GLY A 319 3.02 4.37 -2.56
CA GLY A 319 1.84 5.23 -2.50
C GLY A 319 1.57 5.98 -3.79
N ILE A 320 0.73 7.02 -3.68
CA ILE A 320 0.27 7.81 -4.82
C ILE A 320 1.36 8.69 -5.45
N ARG A 321 2.50 8.85 -4.78
CA ARG A 321 3.66 9.62 -5.28
C ARG A 321 4.53 8.85 -6.28
N ALA A 322 4.17 7.62 -6.64
CA ALA A 322 4.88 6.83 -7.64
C ALA A 322 5.26 7.58 -8.93
N PRO A 323 4.36 8.37 -9.55
CA PRO A 323 4.73 9.16 -10.73
C PRO A 323 5.78 10.23 -10.45
N ILE A 324 5.78 10.82 -9.25
CA ILE A 324 6.79 11.81 -8.84
C ILE A 324 8.15 11.14 -8.73
N ALA A 325 8.22 10.00 -8.03
CA ALA A 325 9.44 9.23 -7.91
C ALA A 325 9.99 8.80 -9.28
N LEU A 326 9.13 8.25 -10.15
CA LEU A 326 9.52 7.81 -11.49
C LEU A 326 9.99 8.98 -12.35
N LYS A 327 9.33 10.15 -12.29
CA LYS A 327 9.80 11.33 -13.03
C LYS A 327 11.15 11.81 -12.52
N THR A 328 11.34 11.89 -11.20
CA THR A 328 12.61 12.28 -10.59
C THR A 328 13.75 11.34 -11.01
N LEU A 329 13.51 10.03 -10.93
CA LEU A 329 14.47 9.02 -11.42
C LEU A 329 14.74 9.18 -12.92
N ALA A 330 13.69 9.33 -13.73
CA ALA A 330 13.83 9.45 -15.18
C ALA A 330 14.63 10.69 -15.59
N VAL A 331 14.35 11.85 -14.99
CA VAL A 331 15.12 13.09 -15.25
C VAL A 331 16.59 12.93 -14.84
N GLY A 332 16.85 12.36 -13.65
CA GLY A 332 18.22 12.18 -13.17
C GLY A 332 19.02 11.14 -13.94
N LEU A 333 18.36 10.09 -14.42
CA LEU A 333 19.00 9.02 -15.19
C LEU A 333 19.16 9.36 -16.68
N TYR A 334 18.20 10.13 -17.25
CA TYR A 334 18.11 10.42 -18.68
C TYR A 334 17.84 11.91 -18.94
N PRO A 335 18.71 12.83 -18.50
CA PRO A 335 18.45 14.28 -18.60
C PRO A 335 18.27 14.79 -20.03
N ASP A 336 18.82 14.06 -21.02
CA ASP A 336 18.68 14.40 -22.44
C ASP A 336 17.35 13.95 -23.05
N LYS A 337 16.60 13.05 -22.37
CA LYS A 337 15.37 12.45 -22.88
C LYS A 337 14.12 12.93 -22.13
N VAL A 338 14.22 13.15 -20.84
CA VAL A 338 13.10 13.51 -19.96
C VAL A 338 13.38 14.88 -19.32
N LYS A 339 12.39 15.78 -19.38
CA LYS A 339 12.47 17.14 -18.83
C LYS A 339 11.44 17.36 -17.74
#